data_402fdb1357edeb5e9ccb26f1937ecfcf
#
_entry.id   402fdb1357edeb5e9ccb26f1937ecfcf
#
_cell.length_a   1.000
_cell.length_b   1.000
_cell.length_c   1.000
_cell.angle_alpha   90.00
_cell.angle_beta   90.00
_cell.angle_gamma   90.00
#
_symmetry.space_group_name_H-M   'P 1'
#
loop_
_entity.id
_entity.type
_entity.pdbx_description
1 polymer ?
#
loop_
_entity_poly.entity_id
_entity_poly.type
_entity_poly.pdbx_seq_one_letter_code
_entity_poly.pdbx_strand_id
1 'polypeptide(L)'
;MKILLLGGGGREHALAWNMKERGKGSHDLFIAPGNPGTADCGINISIAITDFEALGKFCLDHAIEMVIAGPEEPLVKGAWDFFHQEELKHIHFIGPSQFGAQLEGSKSFAKAFMERHHIPTAAYKEFSGDQFEEGLEYLNNHSLPIVLKADGLAAGKGVVICASTKEAVQEFEEMVVNAKFGDASKTVVVEQFLNGIEMSVFVLTDGKEYVILPDAKDYKRIGEKDSGLNTGGMGAVSPVPFATEAFMQKVVQRIIEPTVNGLHQEGIHYTGFVFIGLIKVDDEPYVIEYNCRMGDPETEVVMPRLQNDIAELCLAAATNTLKGIKIETDPRCAATVVAVSGGYPGSFEKGYKITGLEPAPANSIIFHAGTKEHEGLIVTNGGRVLCVTSFGNTIANAVATSKNTLSSIHYDEMYYRRDIGYEFE
;
A
#
# COMPACT_ATOMS: atom_id res chain seq x y z
N MET A 1 23.80 9.06 -0.16
CA MET A 1 23.42 8.27 1.05
C MET A 1 23.46 6.78 0.73
N LYS A 2 23.81 5.96 1.74
CA LYS A 2 23.66 4.50 1.67
C LYS A 2 22.32 4.10 2.28
N ILE A 3 21.46 3.50 1.49
CA ILE A 3 20.06 3.24 1.86
C ILE A 3 19.76 1.75 1.75
N LEU A 4 19.11 1.18 2.75
CA LEU A 4 18.56 -0.16 2.73
C LEU A 4 17.03 -0.07 2.59
N LEU A 5 16.49 -0.56 1.47
CA LEU A 5 15.07 -0.69 1.22
C LEU A 5 14.62 -2.13 1.52
N LEU A 6 13.67 -2.29 2.44
CA LEU A 6 13.10 -3.59 2.78
C LEU A 6 11.93 -3.92 1.86
N GLY A 7 11.94 -5.12 1.28
CA GLY A 7 10.90 -5.65 0.41
C GLY A 7 11.41 -6.04 -0.97
N GLY A 8 10.54 -6.54 -1.82
CA GLY A 8 10.91 -7.03 -3.15
C GLY A 8 9.71 -7.12 -4.10
N GLY A 9 8.67 -6.31 -3.87
CA GLY A 9 7.49 -6.18 -4.71
C GLY A 9 7.59 -5.03 -5.71
N GLY A 10 6.51 -4.77 -6.41
CA GLY A 10 6.38 -3.65 -7.35
C GLY A 10 6.54 -2.30 -6.68
N ARG A 11 5.97 -2.14 -5.48
CA ARG A 11 6.13 -0.97 -4.64
C ARG A 11 7.59 -0.65 -4.36
N GLU A 12 8.38 -1.64 -3.92
CA GLU A 12 9.80 -1.44 -3.63
C GLU A 12 10.59 -1.15 -4.90
N HIS A 13 10.23 -1.78 -6.02
CA HIS A 13 10.86 -1.43 -7.30
C HIS A 13 10.54 0.02 -7.71
N ALA A 14 9.31 0.48 -7.54
CA ALA A 14 8.94 1.87 -7.87
C ALA A 14 9.63 2.89 -6.94
N LEU A 15 9.79 2.59 -5.65
CA LEU A 15 10.57 3.40 -4.70
C LEU A 15 12.04 3.47 -5.13
N ALA A 16 12.68 2.32 -5.38
CA ALA A 16 14.07 2.24 -5.82
C ALA A 16 14.29 2.97 -7.16
N TRP A 17 13.34 2.84 -8.08
CA TRP A 17 13.35 3.55 -9.36
C TRP A 17 13.33 5.08 -9.16
N ASN A 18 12.46 5.61 -8.30
CA ASN A 18 12.43 7.04 -8.02
C ASN A 18 13.75 7.51 -7.42
N MET A 19 14.30 6.81 -6.42
CA MET A 19 15.59 7.13 -5.80
C MET A 19 16.73 7.16 -6.83
N LYS A 20 16.75 6.22 -7.77
CA LYS A 20 17.74 6.16 -8.84
C LYS A 20 17.58 7.33 -9.82
N GLU A 21 16.36 7.53 -10.34
CA GLU A 21 16.09 8.52 -11.40
C GLU A 21 16.15 9.96 -10.88
N ARG A 22 15.59 10.23 -9.70
CA ARG A 22 15.55 11.57 -9.09
C ARG A 22 16.83 11.90 -8.32
N GLY A 23 17.42 10.91 -7.67
CA GLY A 23 18.70 11.05 -6.97
C GLY A 23 19.90 11.15 -7.89
N LYS A 24 19.76 10.81 -9.19
CA LYS A 24 20.82 10.96 -10.22
C LYS A 24 22.17 10.36 -9.81
N GLY A 25 22.12 9.21 -9.12
CA GLY A 25 23.33 8.51 -8.68
C GLY A 25 23.92 9.01 -7.36
N SER A 26 23.20 9.83 -6.59
CA SER A 26 23.64 10.30 -5.26
C SER A 26 23.42 9.26 -4.15
N HIS A 27 22.80 8.12 -4.45
CA HIS A 27 22.47 7.07 -3.48
C HIS A 27 23.09 5.73 -3.86
N ASP A 28 23.63 5.03 -2.86
CA ASP A 28 24.00 3.62 -2.93
C ASP A 28 22.81 2.82 -2.35
N LEU A 29 22.04 2.17 -3.22
CA LEU A 29 20.85 1.45 -2.83
C LEU A 29 21.14 -0.04 -2.60
N PHE A 30 20.70 -0.56 -1.46
CA PHE A 30 20.63 -1.97 -1.13
C PHE A 30 19.17 -2.35 -0.93
N ILE A 31 18.71 -3.49 -1.46
CA ILE A 31 17.32 -3.91 -1.40
C ILE A 31 17.22 -5.34 -0.83
N ALA A 32 16.44 -5.55 0.22
CA ALA A 32 16.30 -6.83 0.90
C ALA A 32 14.87 -7.38 0.83
N PRO A 33 14.59 -8.50 0.19
CA PRO A 33 15.50 -9.28 -0.67
C PRO A 33 15.62 -8.73 -2.09
N GLY A 34 14.75 -7.78 -2.49
CA GLY A 34 14.64 -7.27 -3.85
C GLY A 34 14.04 -8.25 -4.85
N ASN A 35 14.08 -7.88 -6.11
CA ASN A 35 13.63 -8.68 -7.26
C ASN A 35 14.52 -8.35 -8.49
N PRO A 36 14.35 -8.99 -9.66
CA PRO A 36 15.16 -8.69 -10.83
C PRO A 36 15.13 -7.23 -11.27
N GLY A 37 14.00 -6.53 -11.14
CA GLY A 37 13.90 -5.12 -11.51
C GLY A 37 14.58 -4.18 -10.50
N THR A 38 14.59 -4.50 -9.22
CA THR A 38 15.32 -3.70 -8.22
C THR A 38 16.85 -3.83 -8.39
N ALA A 39 17.33 -4.92 -8.99
CA ALA A 39 18.74 -5.09 -9.33
C ALA A 39 19.24 -4.05 -10.34
N ASP A 40 18.33 -3.49 -11.15
CA ASP A 40 18.67 -2.38 -12.05
C ASP A 40 18.82 -1.05 -11.30
N CYS A 41 18.26 -0.94 -10.09
CA CYS A 41 18.29 0.27 -9.28
C CYS A 41 19.40 0.26 -8.22
N GLY A 42 19.78 -0.92 -7.72
CA GLY A 42 20.76 -1.07 -6.65
C GLY A 42 21.23 -2.52 -6.50
N ILE A 43 21.69 -2.87 -5.32
CA ILE A 43 22.22 -4.20 -5.00
C ILE A 43 21.17 -4.97 -4.18
N ASN A 44 20.66 -6.06 -4.71
CA ASN A 44 19.81 -6.97 -3.96
C ASN A 44 20.63 -7.78 -2.94
N ILE A 45 20.13 -7.90 -1.72
CA ILE A 45 20.75 -8.66 -0.64
C ILE A 45 19.81 -9.75 -0.14
N SER A 46 20.30 -10.98 -0.03
CA SER A 46 19.46 -12.12 0.38
C SER A 46 19.30 -12.19 1.90
N ILE A 47 18.58 -11.20 2.46
CA ILE A 47 18.21 -11.17 3.88
C ILE A 47 16.69 -11.06 3.96
N ALA A 48 16.06 -11.85 4.84
CA ALA A 48 14.62 -11.75 5.07
C ALA A 48 14.28 -10.42 5.77
N ILE A 49 13.17 -9.80 5.38
CA ILE A 49 12.73 -8.50 5.92
C ILE A 49 12.41 -8.50 7.42
N THR A 50 12.28 -9.67 8.03
CA THR A 50 11.99 -9.87 9.44
C THR A 50 13.18 -10.46 10.22
N ASP A 51 14.31 -10.68 9.58
CA ASP A 51 15.57 -11.06 10.24
C ASP A 51 16.32 -9.79 10.67
N PHE A 52 15.83 -9.18 11.74
CA PHE A 52 16.32 -7.87 12.19
C PHE A 52 17.78 -7.89 12.61
N GLU A 53 18.25 -9.01 13.20
CA GLU A 53 19.67 -9.19 13.58
C GLU A 53 20.58 -9.17 12.36
N ALA A 54 20.22 -9.93 11.31
CA ALA A 54 21.00 -9.95 10.07
C ALA A 54 20.95 -8.58 9.36
N LEU A 55 19.77 -7.92 9.35
CA LEU A 55 19.61 -6.58 8.77
C LEU A 55 20.45 -5.55 9.54
N GLY A 56 20.38 -5.55 10.88
CA GLY A 56 21.16 -4.63 11.72
C GLY A 56 22.67 -4.82 11.53
N LYS A 57 23.12 -6.07 11.51
CA LYS A 57 24.54 -6.39 11.22
C LYS A 57 24.97 -5.90 9.84
N PHE A 58 24.14 -6.14 8.81
CA PHE A 58 24.39 -5.65 7.45
C PHE A 58 24.53 -4.12 7.43
N CYS A 59 23.62 -3.42 8.13
CA CYS A 59 23.65 -1.97 8.19
C CYS A 59 24.93 -1.43 8.80
N LEU A 60 25.45 -2.05 9.88
CA LEU A 60 26.70 -1.67 10.50
C LEU A 60 27.90 -1.97 9.60
N ASP A 61 27.96 -3.17 9.03
CA ASP A 61 29.08 -3.63 8.18
C ASP A 61 29.21 -2.76 6.90
N HIS A 62 28.10 -2.22 6.39
CA HIS A 62 28.08 -1.43 5.14
C HIS A 62 27.92 0.07 5.37
N ALA A 63 27.84 0.53 6.62
CA ALA A 63 27.61 1.92 7.01
C ALA A 63 26.32 2.48 6.35
N ILE A 64 25.21 1.76 6.48
CA ILE A 64 23.89 2.22 6.01
C ILE A 64 23.47 3.42 6.86
N GLU A 65 22.99 4.47 6.20
CA GLU A 65 22.58 5.72 6.84
C GLU A 65 21.05 5.75 7.06
N MET A 66 20.28 5.05 6.19
CA MET A 66 18.82 5.04 6.26
C MET A 66 18.25 3.68 5.88
N VAL A 67 17.22 3.23 6.61
CA VAL A 67 16.42 2.04 6.30
C VAL A 67 14.99 2.49 6.01
N ILE A 68 14.42 2.01 4.89
CA ILE A 68 13.03 2.29 4.50
C ILE A 68 12.27 0.97 4.46
N ALA A 69 11.18 0.86 5.25
CA ALA A 69 10.31 -0.30 5.19
C ALA A 69 9.28 -0.16 4.07
N GLY A 70 9.33 -1.05 3.08
CA GLY A 70 8.33 -1.13 2.01
C GLY A 70 7.04 -1.81 2.49
N PRO A 71 7.06 -3.08 2.95
CA PRO A 71 5.88 -3.79 3.41
C PRO A 71 5.55 -3.54 4.89
N GLU A 72 4.34 -3.90 5.29
CA GLU A 72 3.83 -3.75 6.66
C GLU A 72 4.43 -4.74 7.66
N GLU A 73 4.82 -5.94 7.21
CA GLU A 73 5.23 -7.02 8.11
C GLU A 73 6.38 -6.64 9.06
N PRO A 74 7.50 -6.05 8.60
CA PRO A 74 8.56 -5.62 9.51
C PRO A 74 8.09 -4.53 10.48
N LEU A 75 7.18 -3.65 10.08
CA LEU A 75 6.67 -2.56 10.92
C LEU A 75 5.87 -3.11 12.11
N VAL A 76 4.90 -3.99 11.84
CA VAL A 76 4.09 -4.60 12.90
C VAL A 76 4.89 -5.55 13.80
N LYS A 77 6.02 -6.08 13.30
CA LYS A 77 6.95 -6.91 14.08
C LYS A 77 7.99 -6.10 14.86
N GLY A 78 7.96 -4.75 14.82
CA GLY A 78 8.78 -3.89 15.64
C GLY A 78 10.18 -3.58 15.06
N ALA A 79 10.32 -3.54 13.74
CA ALA A 79 11.59 -3.16 13.12
C ALA A 79 12.08 -1.79 13.58
N TRP A 80 11.18 -0.79 13.71
CA TRP A 80 11.54 0.52 14.22
C TRP A 80 12.15 0.42 15.63
N ASP A 81 11.52 -0.34 16.53
CA ASP A 81 11.95 -0.50 17.92
C ASP A 81 13.32 -1.21 17.99
N PHE A 82 13.57 -2.18 17.10
CA PHE A 82 14.86 -2.82 16.97
C PHE A 82 15.96 -1.84 16.51
N PHE A 83 15.69 -1.02 15.48
CA PHE A 83 16.65 -0.05 14.97
C PHE A 83 16.88 1.16 15.89
N HIS A 84 16.05 1.35 16.91
CA HIS A 84 16.24 2.39 17.93
C HIS A 84 17.02 1.92 19.16
N GLN A 85 17.59 0.69 19.14
CA GLN A 85 18.55 0.25 20.15
C GLN A 85 19.88 1.01 20.02
N GLU A 86 20.65 1.07 21.13
CA GLU A 86 21.86 1.91 21.26
C GLU A 86 22.83 1.81 20.06
N GLU A 87 23.06 0.60 19.55
CA GLU A 87 24.04 0.36 18.48
C GLU A 87 23.56 0.86 17.11
N LEU A 88 22.25 0.91 16.87
CA LEU A 88 21.63 1.18 15.56
C LEU A 88 20.92 2.54 15.49
N LYS A 89 20.70 3.22 16.62
CA LYS A 89 19.92 4.46 16.70
C LYS A 89 20.42 5.63 15.85
N HIS A 90 21.67 5.54 15.36
CA HIS A 90 22.24 6.52 14.45
C HIS A 90 21.76 6.34 13.00
N ILE A 91 21.11 5.21 12.70
CA ILE A 91 20.55 4.89 11.39
C ILE A 91 19.11 5.42 11.36
N HIS A 92 18.78 6.24 10.37
CA HIS A 92 17.42 6.74 10.19
C HIS A 92 16.50 5.59 9.74
N PHE A 93 15.46 5.30 10.50
CA PHE A 93 14.47 4.29 10.13
C PHE A 93 13.17 4.97 9.71
N ILE A 94 12.72 4.69 8.46
CA ILE A 94 11.47 5.23 7.91
C ILE A 94 10.36 4.20 8.07
N GLY A 95 9.52 4.45 9.03
CA GLY A 95 8.38 3.66 9.47
C GLY A 95 8.01 4.00 10.92
N PRO A 96 6.79 3.67 11.37
CA PRO A 96 6.36 3.89 12.75
C PRO A 96 7.00 2.89 13.71
N SER A 97 6.93 3.21 15.02
CA SER A 97 7.12 2.23 16.09
C SER A 97 6.11 1.07 15.95
N GLN A 98 6.38 -0.06 16.61
CA GLN A 98 5.45 -1.18 16.64
C GLN A 98 4.06 -0.75 17.12
N PHE A 99 4.01 0.15 18.11
CA PHE A 99 2.75 0.70 18.59
C PHE A 99 2.05 1.56 17.52
N GLY A 100 2.77 2.41 16.79
CA GLY A 100 2.23 3.21 15.69
C GLY A 100 1.78 2.36 14.50
N ALA A 101 2.44 1.24 14.25
CA ALA A 101 2.05 0.29 13.20
C ALA A 101 0.70 -0.39 13.46
N GLN A 102 0.13 -0.29 14.65
CA GLN A 102 -1.24 -0.75 14.94
C GLN A 102 -2.31 0.00 14.14
N LEU A 103 -2.04 1.19 13.60
CA LEU A 103 -2.96 1.86 12.66
C LEU A 103 -3.27 0.99 11.43
N GLU A 104 -2.35 0.12 11.00
CA GLU A 104 -2.58 -0.87 9.95
C GLU A 104 -2.81 -2.27 10.54
N GLY A 105 -2.08 -2.61 11.59
CA GLY A 105 -2.08 -3.94 12.21
C GLY A 105 -3.35 -4.30 12.97
N SER A 106 -4.12 -3.31 13.43
CA SER A 106 -5.41 -3.50 14.14
C SER A 106 -6.43 -2.49 13.66
N LYS A 107 -7.52 -3.00 13.10
CA LYS A 107 -8.66 -2.15 12.67
C LYS A 107 -9.40 -1.54 13.84
N SER A 108 -9.52 -2.29 14.94
CA SER A 108 -10.08 -1.80 16.20
C SER A 108 -9.27 -0.63 16.76
N PHE A 109 -7.94 -0.73 16.77
CA PHE A 109 -7.07 0.37 17.18
C PHE A 109 -7.26 1.60 16.28
N ALA A 110 -7.25 1.40 14.93
CA ALA A 110 -7.45 2.49 13.98
C ALA A 110 -8.81 3.17 14.15
N LYS A 111 -9.88 2.39 14.36
CA LYS A 111 -11.23 2.92 14.61
C LYS A 111 -11.31 3.74 15.92
N ALA A 112 -10.78 3.21 17.00
CA ALA A 112 -10.71 3.89 18.28
C ALA A 112 -9.87 5.18 18.19
N PHE A 113 -8.76 5.17 17.45
CA PHE A 113 -7.95 6.34 17.16
C PHE A 113 -8.75 7.41 16.39
N MET A 114 -9.45 7.01 15.31
CA MET A 114 -10.30 7.92 14.53
C MET A 114 -11.41 8.55 15.37
N GLU A 115 -12.04 7.78 16.25
CA GLU A 115 -13.08 8.26 17.15
C GLU A 115 -12.54 9.30 18.14
N ARG A 116 -11.41 9.03 18.81
CA ARG A 116 -10.76 9.97 19.75
C ARG A 116 -10.37 11.30 19.12
N HIS A 117 -9.96 11.26 17.85
CA HIS A 117 -9.50 12.44 17.11
C HIS A 117 -10.57 13.03 16.17
N HIS A 118 -11.82 12.56 16.27
CA HIS A 118 -12.97 13.05 15.48
C HIS A 118 -12.76 12.95 13.96
N ILE A 119 -12.02 11.92 13.52
CA ILE A 119 -11.74 11.67 12.11
C ILE A 119 -12.93 10.92 11.49
N PRO A 120 -13.51 11.41 10.37
CA PRO A 120 -14.67 10.80 9.74
C PRO A 120 -14.36 9.38 9.24
N THR A 121 -15.16 8.42 9.68
CA THR A 121 -15.12 7.01 9.25
C THR A 121 -16.51 6.40 9.35
N ALA A 122 -16.71 5.20 8.78
CA ALA A 122 -17.97 4.46 8.91
C ALA A 122 -18.29 4.20 10.39
N ALA A 123 -19.58 4.29 10.76
CA ALA A 123 -20.04 3.82 12.07
C ALA A 123 -19.68 2.34 12.23
N TYR A 124 -19.26 1.95 13.43
CA TYR A 124 -18.75 0.61 13.67
C TYR A 124 -19.07 0.10 15.06
N LYS A 125 -19.01 -1.21 15.22
CA LYS A 125 -18.93 -1.90 16.51
C LYS A 125 -18.06 -3.13 16.38
N GLU A 126 -17.32 -3.45 17.42
CA GLU A 126 -16.43 -4.60 17.45
C GLU A 126 -16.95 -5.69 18.36
N PHE A 127 -16.66 -6.95 17.99
CA PHE A 127 -17.09 -8.12 18.73
C PHE A 127 -15.97 -9.15 18.74
N SER A 128 -15.71 -9.73 19.92
CA SER A 128 -14.86 -10.87 20.14
C SER A 128 -15.67 -12.15 20.32
N GLY A 129 -15.00 -13.30 20.41
CA GLY A 129 -15.70 -14.59 20.50
C GLY A 129 -16.61 -14.75 21.70
N ASP A 130 -16.32 -14.14 22.82
CA ASP A 130 -17.15 -14.09 24.02
C ASP A 130 -18.40 -13.18 23.89
N GLN A 131 -18.44 -12.34 22.88
CA GLN A 131 -19.56 -11.45 22.54
C GLN A 131 -20.36 -11.95 21.34
N PHE A 132 -20.27 -13.23 20.98
CA PHE A 132 -20.89 -13.78 19.77
C PHE A 132 -22.40 -13.51 19.69
N GLU A 133 -23.16 -13.80 20.76
CA GLU A 133 -24.62 -13.59 20.81
C GLU A 133 -24.99 -12.10 20.67
N GLU A 134 -24.21 -11.19 21.30
CA GLU A 134 -24.38 -9.75 21.15
C GLU A 134 -24.13 -9.30 19.72
N GLY A 135 -23.11 -9.88 19.06
CA GLY A 135 -22.81 -9.66 17.65
C GLY A 135 -23.94 -10.11 16.73
N LEU A 136 -24.56 -11.27 16.99
CA LEU A 136 -25.71 -11.75 16.23
C LEU A 136 -26.91 -10.80 16.36
N GLU A 137 -27.21 -10.31 17.58
CA GLU A 137 -28.28 -9.34 17.80
C GLU A 137 -28.00 -8.03 17.05
N TYR A 138 -26.78 -7.55 17.09
CA TYR A 138 -26.35 -6.35 16.37
C TYR A 138 -26.53 -6.50 14.85
N LEU A 139 -26.08 -7.62 14.26
CA LEU A 139 -26.19 -7.92 12.83
C LEU A 139 -27.66 -7.99 12.38
N ASN A 140 -28.53 -8.58 13.20
CA ASN A 140 -29.97 -8.68 12.88
C ASN A 140 -30.68 -7.32 12.84
N ASN A 141 -30.14 -6.32 13.53
CA ASN A 141 -30.68 -4.95 13.59
C ASN A 141 -29.91 -3.95 12.70
N HIS A 142 -28.84 -4.40 12.03
CA HIS A 142 -27.99 -3.53 11.21
C HIS A 142 -28.58 -3.31 9.81
N SER A 143 -28.35 -2.12 9.25
CA SER A 143 -28.73 -1.81 7.85
C SER A 143 -27.87 -2.55 6.86
N LEU A 144 -28.46 -2.94 5.73
CA LEU A 144 -27.74 -3.63 4.63
C LEU A 144 -27.24 -2.63 3.58
N PRO A 145 -26.12 -2.91 2.90
CA PRO A 145 -25.19 -4.02 3.15
C PRO A 145 -24.40 -3.87 4.46
N ILE A 146 -23.88 -4.97 5.01
CA ILE A 146 -23.06 -4.99 6.22
C ILE A 146 -21.60 -5.27 5.82
N VAL A 147 -20.65 -4.54 6.40
CA VAL A 147 -19.23 -4.79 6.18
C VAL A 147 -18.64 -5.46 7.42
N LEU A 148 -18.05 -6.64 7.22
CA LEU A 148 -17.32 -7.38 8.25
C LEU A 148 -15.83 -7.31 7.96
N LYS A 149 -15.02 -6.94 8.96
CA LYS A 149 -13.57 -6.86 8.85
C LYS A 149 -12.91 -7.65 9.98
N ALA A 150 -12.06 -8.62 9.64
CA ALA A 150 -11.17 -9.23 10.63
C ALA A 150 -10.18 -8.15 11.13
N ASP A 151 -9.93 -8.09 12.43
CA ASP A 151 -9.16 -7.01 13.06
C ASP A 151 -7.70 -6.98 12.59
N GLY A 152 -7.03 -8.14 12.55
CA GLY A 152 -5.63 -8.24 12.19
C GLY A 152 -5.33 -8.22 10.69
N LEU A 153 -4.04 -8.37 10.36
CA LEU A 153 -3.58 -8.47 8.98
C LEU A 153 -4.10 -9.74 8.32
N ALA A 154 -4.81 -9.61 7.20
CA ALA A 154 -5.39 -10.72 6.43
C ALA A 154 -5.11 -10.60 4.93
N ALA A 155 -4.02 -9.93 4.53
CA ALA A 155 -3.57 -9.77 3.14
C ALA A 155 -4.70 -9.32 2.17
N GLY A 156 -5.53 -8.35 2.60
CA GLY A 156 -6.66 -7.84 1.81
C GLY A 156 -7.89 -8.77 1.73
N LYS A 157 -7.85 -9.95 2.36
CA LYS A 157 -8.94 -10.96 2.33
C LYS A 157 -9.87 -10.88 3.52
N GLY A 158 -9.51 -10.15 4.58
CA GLY A 158 -10.25 -10.05 5.83
C GLY A 158 -11.47 -9.13 5.79
N VAL A 159 -11.90 -8.63 4.62
CA VAL A 159 -13.04 -7.74 4.46
C VAL A 159 -14.10 -8.42 3.60
N VAL A 160 -15.33 -8.54 4.14
CA VAL A 160 -16.48 -9.10 3.42
C VAL A 160 -17.64 -8.11 3.49
N ILE A 161 -18.24 -7.85 2.33
CA ILE A 161 -19.46 -7.03 2.21
C ILE A 161 -20.62 -7.97 2.01
N CYS A 162 -21.51 -8.06 2.99
CA CYS A 162 -22.66 -8.95 3.02
C CYS A 162 -23.92 -8.24 2.55
N ALA A 163 -24.53 -8.77 1.49
CA ALA A 163 -25.77 -8.21 0.92
C ALA A 163 -27.03 -8.60 1.70
N SER A 164 -26.93 -9.57 2.59
CA SER A 164 -28.05 -10.04 3.44
C SER A 164 -27.58 -10.30 4.87
N THR A 165 -28.52 -10.19 5.83
CA THR A 165 -28.27 -10.53 7.24
C THR A 165 -27.84 -12.00 7.40
N LYS A 166 -28.45 -12.90 6.61
CA LYS A 166 -28.09 -14.34 6.65
C LYS A 166 -26.62 -14.56 6.27
N GLU A 167 -26.16 -13.90 5.21
CA GLU A 167 -24.76 -13.94 4.80
C GLU A 167 -23.85 -13.35 5.89
N ALA A 168 -24.23 -12.19 6.45
CA ALA A 168 -23.45 -11.54 7.50
C ALA A 168 -23.31 -12.42 8.76
N VAL A 169 -24.39 -13.07 9.19
CA VAL A 169 -24.36 -14.02 10.33
C VAL A 169 -23.44 -15.20 10.05
N GLN A 170 -23.53 -15.81 8.86
CA GLN A 170 -22.68 -16.93 8.49
C GLN A 170 -21.20 -16.53 8.44
N GLU A 171 -20.87 -15.42 7.79
CA GLU A 171 -19.49 -14.91 7.71
C GLU A 171 -18.95 -14.50 9.08
N PHE A 172 -19.76 -13.91 9.92
CA PHE A 172 -19.39 -13.55 11.30
C PHE A 172 -19.03 -14.79 12.11
N GLU A 173 -19.86 -15.86 12.02
CA GLU A 173 -19.57 -17.14 12.67
C GLU A 173 -18.26 -17.76 12.15
N GLU A 174 -18.06 -17.78 10.82
CA GLU A 174 -16.82 -18.28 10.21
C GLU A 174 -15.59 -17.48 10.68
N MET A 175 -15.70 -16.17 10.83
CA MET A 175 -14.60 -15.36 11.32
C MET A 175 -14.33 -15.58 12.80
N VAL A 176 -15.35 -15.41 13.65
CA VAL A 176 -15.18 -15.32 15.11
C VAL A 176 -15.05 -16.70 15.75
N VAL A 177 -15.88 -17.68 15.32
CA VAL A 177 -15.92 -19.03 15.92
C VAL A 177 -14.94 -19.96 15.25
N ASN A 178 -14.93 -19.98 13.91
CA ASN A 178 -14.12 -20.91 13.12
C ASN A 178 -12.72 -20.36 12.78
N ALA A 179 -12.38 -19.15 13.27
CA ALA A 179 -11.10 -18.51 13.10
C ALA A 179 -10.62 -18.47 11.61
N LYS A 180 -11.52 -18.13 10.69
CA LYS A 180 -11.29 -18.15 9.23
C LYS A 180 -9.96 -17.48 8.80
N PHE A 181 -9.51 -16.47 9.53
CA PHE A 181 -8.24 -15.77 9.31
C PHE A 181 -7.25 -15.94 10.48
N GLY A 182 -7.37 -17.04 11.24
CA GLY A 182 -6.52 -17.32 12.40
C GLY A 182 -6.66 -16.25 13.49
N ASP A 183 -5.54 -15.84 14.08
CA ASP A 183 -5.53 -14.84 15.16
C ASP A 183 -6.12 -13.49 14.75
N ALA A 184 -6.08 -13.14 13.46
CA ALA A 184 -6.69 -11.92 12.95
C ALA A 184 -8.22 -11.86 13.10
N SER A 185 -8.89 -13.02 13.26
CA SER A 185 -10.34 -13.12 13.43
C SER A 185 -10.80 -13.17 14.90
N LYS A 186 -9.90 -13.03 15.86
CA LYS A 186 -10.29 -13.01 17.30
C LYS A 186 -11.24 -11.88 17.62
N THR A 187 -11.14 -10.79 16.88
CA THR A 187 -12.05 -9.66 16.92
C THR A 187 -12.52 -9.35 15.50
N VAL A 188 -13.79 -9.06 15.34
CA VAL A 188 -14.40 -8.65 14.07
C VAL A 188 -15.00 -7.26 14.24
N VAL A 189 -14.65 -6.36 13.35
CA VAL A 189 -15.25 -5.01 13.26
C VAL A 189 -16.41 -5.08 12.28
N VAL A 190 -17.60 -4.76 12.74
CA VAL A 190 -18.82 -4.65 11.94
C VAL A 190 -19.01 -3.17 11.60
N GLU A 191 -19.04 -2.82 10.31
CA GLU A 191 -19.14 -1.44 9.86
C GLU A 191 -20.36 -1.19 8.99
N GLN A 192 -20.82 0.04 9.04
CA GLN A 192 -21.77 0.58 8.08
C GLN A 192 -21.12 0.57 6.69
N PHE A 193 -21.86 0.12 5.69
CA PHE A 193 -21.45 0.25 4.30
C PHE A 193 -21.54 1.72 3.86
N LEU A 194 -20.43 2.25 3.36
CA LEU A 194 -20.36 3.56 2.73
C LEU A 194 -20.46 3.39 1.21
N ASN A 195 -21.41 4.08 0.60
CA ASN A 195 -21.59 4.06 -0.85
C ASN A 195 -20.95 5.30 -1.47
N GLY A 196 -19.85 5.12 -2.17
CA GLY A 196 -19.07 6.22 -2.74
C GLY A 196 -17.96 5.74 -3.66
N ILE A 197 -17.06 6.65 -4.01
CA ILE A 197 -15.88 6.36 -4.83
C ILE A 197 -14.64 6.39 -3.95
N GLU A 198 -13.86 5.31 -4.01
CA GLU A 198 -12.61 5.17 -3.24
C GLU A 198 -11.45 5.93 -3.91
N MET A 199 -10.51 6.38 -3.09
CA MET A 199 -9.20 6.88 -3.48
C MET A 199 -8.18 6.69 -2.36
N SER A 200 -6.92 6.85 -2.71
CA SER A 200 -5.79 6.74 -1.80
C SER A 200 -5.05 8.07 -1.71
N VAL A 201 -4.81 8.54 -0.49
CA VAL A 201 -3.98 9.71 -0.21
C VAL A 201 -2.75 9.27 0.58
N PHE A 202 -1.60 9.78 0.20
CA PHE A 202 -0.31 9.43 0.80
C PHE A 202 0.28 10.63 1.49
N VAL A 203 0.63 10.45 2.75
CA VAL A 203 1.26 11.46 3.58
C VAL A 203 2.62 10.92 4.02
N LEU A 204 3.66 11.73 3.90
CA LEU A 204 4.93 11.49 4.56
C LEU A 204 5.03 12.47 5.73
N THR A 205 5.26 11.96 6.94
CA THR A 205 5.29 12.76 8.17
C THR A 205 6.51 12.46 9.02
N ASP A 206 6.92 13.45 9.82
CA ASP A 206 7.89 13.33 10.90
C ASP A 206 7.23 13.21 12.29
N GLY A 207 5.89 13.02 12.31
CA GLY A 207 5.06 13.00 13.52
C GLY A 207 4.52 14.36 13.96
N LYS A 208 4.91 15.46 13.28
CA LYS A 208 4.42 16.83 13.54
C LYS A 208 4.09 17.57 12.27
N GLU A 209 5.06 17.62 11.34
CA GLU A 209 4.91 18.21 10.02
C GLU A 209 4.66 17.10 9.01
N TYR A 210 4.13 17.45 7.86
CA TYR A 210 3.85 16.49 6.81
C TYR A 210 3.91 17.10 5.41
N VAL A 211 4.08 16.24 4.42
CA VAL A 211 3.87 16.56 3.00
C VAL A 211 2.89 15.55 2.39
N ILE A 212 2.10 16.02 1.43
CA ILE A 212 1.12 15.17 0.72
C ILE A 212 1.73 14.80 -0.63
N LEU A 213 1.88 13.50 -0.89
CA LEU A 213 2.36 12.95 -2.15
C LEU A 213 1.21 12.89 -3.17
N PRO A 214 1.48 12.63 -4.46
CA PRO A 214 0.43 12.46 -5.45
C PRO A 214 -0.61 11.42 -5.02
N ASP A 215 -1.89 11.72 -5.22
CA ASP A 215 -2.99 10.82 -4.96
C ASP A 215 -3.08 9.70 -6.01
N ALA A 216 -3.81 8.64 -5.68
CA ALA A 216 -4.08 7.54 -6.59
C ALA A 216 -5.44 6.88 -6.30
N LYS A 217 -5.92 6.07 -7.24
CA LYS A 217 -7.04 5.14 -7.05
C LYS A 217 -6.63 3.77 -7.57
N ASP A 218 -6.81 2.76 -6.74
CA ASP A 218 -6.57 1.35 -7.08
C ASP A 218 -7.84 0.62 -7.56
N TYR A 219 -7.64 -0.57 -8.11
CA TYR A 219 -8.68 -1.47 -8.62
C TYR A 219 -8.52 -2.84 -7.97
N LYS A 220 -9.27 -3.09 -6.89
CA LYS A 220 -9.08 -4.24 -6.01
C LYS A 220 -9.64 -5.57 -6.55
N ARG A 221 -10.67 -5.54 -7.41
CA ARG A 221 -11.31 -6.75 -7.91
C ARG A 221 -10.55 -7.37 -9.08
N ILE A 222 -10.51 -8.71 -9.11
CA ILE A 222 -9.81 -9.46 -10.17
C ILE A 222 -10.43 -9.26 -11.55
N GLY A 223 -11.74 -9.17 -11.63
CA GLY A 223 -12.48 -9.09 -12.88
C GLY A 223 -12.85 -7.67 -13.29
N GLU A 224 -13.15 -7.51 -14.57
CA GLU A 224 -13.62 -6.26 -15.15
C GLU A 224 -14.91 -5.78 -14.47
N LYS A 225 -15.13 -4.45 -14.46
CA LYS A 225 -16.25 -3.78 -13.77
C LYS A 225 -16.37 -4.16 -12.31
N ASP A 226 -15.21 -4.29 -11.66
CA ASP A 226 -15.08 -4.63 -10.25
C ASP A 226 -15.85 -5.90 -9.85
N SER A 227 -15.73 -6.94 -10.67
CA SER A 227 -16.33 -8.25 -10.44
C SER A 227 -15.31 -9.25 -9.85
N GLY A 228 -15.81 -10.32 -9.26
CA GLY A 228 -14.99 -11.41 -8.72
C GLY A 228 -14.38 -11.13 -7.36
N LEU A 229 -13.29 -11.82 -7.04
CA LEU A 229 -12.63 -11.76 -5.73
C LEU A 229 -11.80 -10.49 -5.55
N ASN A 230 -11.63 -10.08 -4.29
CA ASN A 230 -10.64 -9.06 -3.91
C ASN A 230 -9.22 -9.59 -4.12
N THR A 231 -8.33 -8.69 -4.52
CA THR A 231 -6.90 -8.93 -4.77
C THR A 231 -6.07 -7.91 -4.01
N GLY A 232 -4.76 -7.94 -4.16
CA GLY A 232 -3.86 -6.87 -3.72
C GLY A 232 -3.92 -5.60 -4.59
N GLY A 233 -4.69 -5.61 -5.69
CA GLY A 233 -4.80 -4.52 -6.66
C GLY A 233 -4.41 -4.97 -8.06
N MET A 234 -5.28 -4.69 -9.04
CA MET A 234 -5.12 -5.05 -10.46
C MET A 234 -4.64 -3.89 -11.32
N GLY A 235 -4.51 -2.72 -10.73
CA GLY A 235 -4.05 -1.50 -11.35
C GLY A 235 -4.30 -0.29 -10.46
N ALA A 236 -3.75 0.83 -10.87
CA ALA A 236 -4.00 2.12 -10.24
C ALA A 236 -3.88 3.26 -11.26
N VAL A 237 -4.50 4.39 -10.95
CA VAL A 237 -4.44 5.63 -11.74
C VAL A 237 -4.10 6.82 -10.86
N SER A 238 -3.41 7.82 -11.41
CA SER A 238 -3.06 9.08 -10.75
C SER A 238 -2.94 10.20 -11.80
N PRO A 239 -3.43 11.44 -11.56
CA PRO A 239 -4.22 11.86 -10.41
C PRO A 239 -5.65 11.31 -10.47
N VAL A 240 -6.35 11.41 -9.35
CA VAL A 240 -7.78 11.07 -9.27
C VAL A 240 -8.62 12.28 -9.69
N PRO A 241 -9.46 12.22 -10.75
CA PRO A 241 -10.14 13.38 -11.30
C PRO A 241 -11.07 14.13 -10.35
N PHE A 242 -11.65 13.42 -9.37
CA PHE A 242 -12.54 14.04 -8.37
C PHE A 242 -11.80 14.56 -7.13
N ALA A 243 -10.50 14.36 -7.00
CA ALA A 243 -9.66 14.92 -5.95
C ALA A 243 -9.40 16.42 -6.21
N THR A 244 -10.47 17.19 -6.30
CA THR A 244 -10.39 18.63 -6.51
C THR A 244 -9.74 19.34 -5.33
N GLU A 245 -9.23 20.55 -5.52
CA GLU A 245 -8.65 21.34 -4.43
C GLU A 245 -9.61 21.50 -3.26
N ALA A 246 -10.89 21.76 -3.54
CA ALA A 246 -11.92 21.91 -2.50
C ALA A 246 -12.15 20.61 -1.72
N PHE A 247 -12.15 19.45 -2.40
CA PHE A 247 -12.25 18.15 -1.74
C PHE A 247 -11.00 17.85 -0.91
N MET A 248 -9.81 18.09 -1.46
CA MET A 248 -8.55 17.87 -0.76
C MET A 248 -8.38 18.79 0.46
N GLN A 249 -8.91 20.03 0.44
CA GLN A 249 -8.96 20.88 1.63
C GLN A 249 -9.76 20.24 2.76
N LYS A 250 -10.91 19.59 2.47
CA LYS A 250 -11.67 18.83 3.48
C LYS A 250 -10.87 17.62 4.00
N VAL A 251 -10.17 16.90 3.11
CA VAL A 251 -9.30 15.78 3.48
C VAL A 251 -8.21 16.25 4.44
N VAL A 252 -7.55 17.37 4.13
CA VAL A 252 -6.52 17.96 4.99
C VAL A 252 -7.08 18.30 6.37
N GLN A 253 -8.13 19.11 6.42
CA GLN A 253 -8.67 19.65 7.68
C GLN A 253 -9.33 18.61 8.57
N ARG A 254 -10.00 17.63 7.97
CA ARG A 254 -10.84 16.67 8.73
C ARG A 254 -10.16 15.32 8.95
N ILE A 255 -9.09 15.03 8.20
CA ILE A 255 -8.45 13.70 8.24
C ILE A 255 -6.95 13.82 8.46
N ILE A 256 -6.19 14.49 7.57
CA ILE A 256 -4.73 14.49 7.64
C ILE A 256 -4.23 15.22 8.89
N GLU A 257 -4.67 16.45 9.11
CA GLU A 257 -4.26 17.24 10.28
C GLU A 257 -4.68 16.57 11.61
N PRO A 258 -5.93 16.08 11.77
CA PRO A 258 -6.30 15.32 12.97
C PRO A 258 -5.49 14.04 13.14
N THR A 259 -5.13 13.33 12.05
CA THR A 259 -4.30 12.12 12.12
C THR A 259 -2.90 12.45 12.63
N VAL A 260 -2.18 13.39 11.99
CA VAL A 260 -0.82 13.75 12.40
C VAL A 260 -0.79 14.35 13.81
N ASN A 261 -1.74 15.23 14.12
CA ASN A 261 -1.87 15.81 15.45
C ASN A 261 -2.20 14.75 16.51
N GLY A 262 -3.06 13.77 16.18
CA GLY A 262 -3.42 12.67 17.06
C GLY A 262 -2.22 11.78 17.39
N LEU A 263 -1.43 11.41 16.37
CA LEU A 263 -0.17 10.68 16.57
C LEU A 263 0.75 11.41 17.54
N HIS A 264 0.91 12.72 17.34
CA HIS A 264 1.75 13.54 18.22
C HIS A 264 1.19 13.64 19.65
N GLN A 265 -0.12 13.89 19.82
CA GLN A 265 -0.77 14.03 21.13
C GLN A 265 -0.74 12.75 21.94
N GLU A 266 -0.86 11.59 21.29
CA GLU A 266 -0.76 10.28 21.94
C GLU A 266 0.70 9.82 22.17
N GLY A 267 1.70 10.62 21.75
CA GLY A 267 3.11 10.27 21.90
C GLY A 267 3.54 9.08 21.05
N ILE A 268 2.83 8.82 19.95
CA ILE A 268 3.13 7.74 19.02
C ILE A 268 4.33 8.13 18.15
N HIS A 269 5.43 7.40 18.26
CA HIS A 269 6.58 7.61 17.39
C HIS A 269 6.25 7.18 15.96
N TYR A 270 6.20 8.17 15.07
CA TYR A 270 5.83 7.97 13.68
C TYR A 270 6.67 8.85 12.76
N THR A 271 7.61 8.26 12.04
CA THR A 271 8.39 8.92 10.99
C THR A 271 8.30 8.07 9.74
N GLY A 272 7.46 8.46 8.78
CA GLY A 272 7.25 7.63 7.60
C GLY A 272 5.93 7.92 6.88
N PHE A 273 5.50 6.95 6.09
CA PHE A 273 4.31 7.08 5.26
C PHE A 273 3.03 6.73 6.04
N VAL A 274 2.00 7.53 5.84
CA VAL A 274 0.61 7.21 6.19
C VAL A 274 -0.18 7.15 4.90
N PHE A 275 -0.56 5.95 4.50
CA PHE A 275 -1.53 5.75 3.45
C PHE A 275 -2.93 5.82 4.07
N ILE A 276 -3.76 6.69 3.54
CA ILE A 276 -5.14 6.89 3.97
C ILE A 276 -6.05 6.44 2.84
N GLY A 277 -6.69 5.27 3.01
CA GLY A 277 -7.75 4.81 2.15
C GLY A 277 -9.02 5.61 2.42
N LEU A 278 -9.49 6.34 1.43
CA LEU A 278 -10.65 7.22 1.53
C LEU A 278 -11.80 6.73 0.67
N ILE A 279 -13.01 7.04 1.10
CA ILE A 279 -14.21 7.00 0.26
C ILE A 279 -14.89 8.36 0.28
N LYS A 280 -15.22 8.87 -0.90
CA LYS A 280 -16.00 10.08 -1.09
C LYS A 280 -17.47 9.74 -1.14
N VAL A 281 -18.23 10.21 -0.15
CA VAL A 281 -19.70 10.06 -0.07
C VAL A 281 -20.30 11.46 -0.03
N ASP A 282 -21.15 11.80 -0.99
CA ASP A 282 -21.84 13.11 -1.06
C ASP A 282 -20.88 14.32 -0.90
N ASP A 283 -19.73 14.27 -1.59
CA ASP A 283 -18.62 15.25 -1.50
C ASP A 283 -17.94 15.38 -0.13
N GLU A 284 -18.16 14.43 0.79
CA GLU A 284 -17.50 14.36 2.08
C GLU A 284 -16.52 13.18 2.13
N PRO A 285 -15.29 13.38 2.67
CA PRO A 285 -14.31 12.31 2.80
C PRO A 285 -14.54 11.50 4.09
N TYR A 286 -14.45 10.18 3.97
CA TYR A 286 -14.43 9.23 5.09
C TYR A 286 -13.22 8.31 4.97
N VAL A 287 -12.58 7.99 6.09
CA VAL A 287 -11.49 7.00 6.12
C VAL A 287 -12.07 5.59 6.12
N ILE A 288 -11.58 4.77 5.19
CA ILE A 288 -11.85 3.32 5.13
C ILE A 288 -10.84 2.56 5.98
N GLU A 289 -9.55 2.92 5.84
CA GLU A 289 -8.43 2.26 6.50
C GLU A 289 -7.17 3.14 6.48
N TYR A 290 -6.24 2.84 7.38
CA TYR A 290 -4.87 3.32 7.34
C TYR A 290 -3.92 2.19 6.95
N ASN A 291 -2.84 2.54 6.26
CA ASN A 291 -1.68 1.67 6.12
C ASN A 291 -0.41 2.47 6.48
N CYS A 292 0.52 1.83 7.17
CA CYS A 292 1.72 2.48 7.70
C CYS A 292 2.89 2.53 6.70
N ARG A 293 2.58 2.39 5.44
CA ARG A 293 3.51 2.32 4.29
C ARG A 293 2.81 2.80 3.03
N MET A 294 3.55 2.87 1.94
CA MET A 294 2.98 3.15 0.62
C MET A 294 2.11 1.99 0.13
N GLY A 295 1.13 2.27 -0.73
CA GLY A 295 0.28 1.27 -1.37
C GLY A 295 0.99 0.42 -2.43
N ASP A 296 0.37 -0.65 -2.84
CA ASP A 296 0.79 -1.51 -3.94
C ASP A 296 -0.47 -2.05 -4.64
N PRO A 297 -0.86 -1.55 -5.86
CA PRO A 297 0.04 -0.95 -6.86
C PRO A 297 0.00 0.59 -6.97
N GLU A 298 -0.41 1.34 -5.97
CA GLU A 298 -0.49 2.81 -6.06
C GLU A 298 0.90 3.45 -6.17
N THR A 299 1.91 2.90 -5.50
CA THR A 299 3.28 3.43 -5.56
C THR A 299 3.82 3.45 -6.97
N GLU A 300 3.40 2.51 -7.80
CA GLU A 300 3.80 2.38 -9.21
C GLU A 300 3.23 3.49 -10.12
N VAL A 301 2.27 4.29 -9.64
CA VAL A 301 1.81 5.51 -10.34
C VAL A 301 2.22 6.78 -9.61
N VAL A 302 2.36 6.72 -8.28
CA VAL A 302 2.76 7.86 -7.44
C VAL A 302 4.22 8.21 -7.66
N MET A 303 5.14 7.24 -7.60
CA MET A 303 6.58 7.48 -7.73
C MET A 303 6.99 8.01 -9.11
N PRO A 304 6.44 7.52 -10.25
CA PRO A 304 6.72 8.12 -11.55
C PRO A 304 6.27 9.59 -11.66
N ARG A 305 5.14 9.96 -11.06
CA ARG A 305 4.64 11.33 -11.06
C ARG A 305 5.37 12.25 -10.08
N LEU A 306 5.92 11.72 -9.01
CA LEU A 306 6.72 12.48 -8.05
C LEU A 306 8.04 12.92 -8.68
N GLN A 307 8.28 14.24 -8.75
CA GLN A 307 9.52 14.80 -9.29
C GLN A 307 10.62 14.99 -8.24
N ASN A 308 10.23 14.99 -6.95
CA ASN A 308 11.17 14.99 -5.83
C ASN A 308 11.85 13.62 -5.69
N ASP A 309 13.05 13.62 -5.19
CA ASP A 309 13.73 12.41 -4.73
C ASP A 309 13.11 11.95 -3.41
N ILE A 310 12.51 10.76 -3.42
CA ILE A 310 11.84 10.22 -2.23
C ILE A 310 12.81 9.95 -1.09
N ALA A 311 14.08 9.64 -1.36
CA ALA A 311 15.10 9.47 -0.33
C ALA A 311 15.38 10.77 0.42
N GLU A 312 15.47 11.90 -0.29
CA GLU A 312 15.66 13.21 0.33
C GLU A 312 14.42 13.63 1.15
N LEU A 313 13.22 13.31 0.68
CA LEU A 313 12.00 13.51 1.46
C LEU A 313 11.97 12.66 2.74
N CYS A 314 12.38 11.40 2.64
CA CYS A 314 12.51 10.51 3.81
C CYS A 314 13.56 11.03 4.80
N LEU A 315 14.70 11.52 4.32
CA LEU A 315 15.73 12.14 5.17
C LEU A 315 15.17 13.38 5.87
N ALA A 316 14.42 14.22 5.13
CA ALA A 316 13.79 15.39 5.72
C ALA A 316 12.78 15.02 6.83
N ALA A 317 12.03 13.93 6.65
CA ALA A 317 11.17 13.40 7.70
C ALA A 317 11.99 12.93 8.91
N ALA A 318 13.05 12.15 8.68
CA ALA A 318 13.90 11.63 9.75
C ALA A 318 14.66 12.72 10.53
N THR A 319 14.90 13.86 9.89
CA THR A 319 15.64 15.01 10.51
C THR A 319 14.71 16.16 10.92
N ASN A 320 13.39 15.98 10.88
CA ASN A 320 12.38 17.00 11.23
C ASN A 320 12.51 18.30 10.42
N THR A 321 12.81 18.17 9.14
CA THR A 321 13.00 19.30 8.20
C THR A 321 11.96 19.31 7.06
N LEU A 322 10.84 18.61 7.22
CA LEU A 322 9.75 18.57 6.20
C LEU A 322 9.08 19.92 5.99
N LYS A 323 9.12 20.80 6.98
CA LYS A 323 8.41 22.07 6.95
C LYS A 323 8.79 22.93 5.75
N GLY A 324 7.80 23.27 4.92
CA GLY A 324 7.98 24.15 3.76
C GLY A 324 8.53 23.45 2.52
N ILE A 325 8.76 22.15 2.55
CA ILE A 325 9.09 21.38 1.34
C ILE A 325 7.89 21.38 0.40
N LYS A 326 8.15 21.69 -0.87
CA LYS A 326 7.13 21.62 -1.93
C LYS A 326 7.24 20.30 -2.65
N ILE A 327 6.09 19.65 -2.81
CA ILE A 327 5.98 18.45 -3.64
C ILE A 327 5.77 18.88 -5.08
N GLU A 328 6.67 18.47 -5.95
CA GLU A 328 6.62 18.71 -7.39
C GLU A 328 6.10 17.46 -8.09
N THR A 329 5.14 17.62 -9.00
CA THR A 329 4.44 16.51 -9.64
C THR A 329 4.46 16.64 -11.16
N ASP A 330 4.65 15.55 -11.88
CA ASP A 330 4.41 15.49 -13.31
C ASP A 330 2.92 15.74 -13.58
N PRO A 331 2.56 16.71 -14.42
CA PRO A 331 1.17 17.06 -14.68
C PRO A 331 0.41 16.00 -15.50
N ARG A 332 1.13 15.07 -16.15
CA ARG A 332 0.51 14.00 -16.91
C ARG A 332 -0.19 13.00 -15.99
N CYS A 333 -1.21 12.33 -16.54
CA CYS A 333 -1.78 11.16 -15.90
C CYS A 333 -0.81 9.98 -15.99
N ALA A 334 -0.78 9.16 -14.95
CA ALA A 334 -0.11 7.87 -14.94
C ALA A 334 -1.14 6.77 -14.66
N ALA A 335 -0.99 5.64 -15.31
CA ALA A 335 -1.82 4.46 -15.03
C ALA A 335 -0.94 3.21 -15.04
N THR A 336 -1.08 2.39 -14.02
CA THR A 336 -0.46 1.06 -13.96
C THR A 336 -1.50 -0.03 -14.20
N VAL A 337 -1.13 -1.02 -14.99
CA VAL A 337 -1.92 -2.25 -15.21
C VAL A 337 -1.10 -3.42 -14.72
N VAL A 338 -1.68 -4.22 -13.82
CA VAL A 338 -0.99 -5.33 -13.18
C VAL A 338 -1.26 -6.62 -13.95
N ALA A 339 -0.17 -7.26 -14.42
CA ALA A 339 -0.20 -8.60 -14.98
C ALA A 339 -0.03 -9.63 -13.87
N VAL A 340 -0.92 -10.62 -13.83
CA VAL A 340 -1.00 -11.63 -12.77
C VAL A 340 -0.87 -13.04 -13.33
N SER A 341 -0.49 -13.99 -12.46
CA SER A 341 -0.48 -15.42 -12.76
C SER A 341 -1.91 -15.96 -12.88
N GLY A 342 -2.14 -16.90 -13.76
CA GLY A 342 -3.41 -17.60 -13.90
C GLY A 342 -3.83 -18.25 -12.58
N GLY A 343 -5.11 -18.09 -12.21
CA GLY A 343 -5.65 -18.55 -10.94
C GLY A 343 -5.56 -17.55 -9.78
N TYR A 344 -4.75 -16.48 -9.87
CA TYR A 344 -4.70 -15.44 -8.85
C TYR A 344 -6.09 -14.76 -8.68
N PRO A 345 -6.56 -14.43 -7.45
CA PRO A 345 -5.90 -14.48 -6.15
C PRO A 345 -5.98 -15.83 -5.44
N GLY A 346 -6.46 -16.88 -6.09
CA GLY A 346 -6.41 -18.26 -5.61
C GLY A 346 -5.04 -18.90 -5.80
N SER A 347 -5.02 -20.22 -5.98
CA SER A 347 -3.80 -20.96 -6.27
C SER A 347 -3.31 -20.69 -7.69
N PHE A 348 -2.01 -20.55 -7.85
CA PHE A 348 -1.36 -20.29 -9.13
C PHE A 348 -0.02 -21.01 -9.24
N GLU A 349 0.38 -21.34 -10.46
CA GLU A 349 1.68 -21.91 -10.77
C GLU A 349 2.75 -20.82 -10.88
N LYS A 350 4.02 -21.20 -10.64
CA LYS A 350 5.20 -20.33 -10.71
C LYS A 350 6.24 -20.92 -11.66
N GLY A 351 7.20 -20.09 -12.09
CA GLY A 351 8.33 -20.54 -12.90
C GLY A 351 8.12 -20.41 -14.39
N TYR A 352 7.02 -19.82 -14.84
CA TYR A 352 6.82 -19.53 -16.26
C TYR A 352 7.78 -18.44 -16.74
N LYS A 353 8.47 -18.71 -17.85
CA LYS A 353 9.40 -17.77 -18.48
C LYS A 353 8.66 -16.51 -18.96
N ILE A 354 9.18 -15.35 -18.60
CA ILE A 354 8.66 -14.06 -19.06
C ILE A 354 9.50 -13.60 -20.24
N THR A 355 8.85 -13.17 -21.31
CA THR A 355 9.47 -12.64 -22.53
C THR A 355 8.92 -11.27 -22.87
N GLY A 356 9.64 -10.49 -23.69
CA GLY A 356 9.18 -9.17 -24.14
C GLY A 356 9.38 -8.04 -23.13
N LEU A 357 10.28 -8.20 -22.15
CA LEU A 357 10.54 -7.18 -21.14
C LEU A 357 11.38 -5.99 -21.65
N GLU A 358 12.12 -6.16 -22.74
CA GLU A 358 13.06 -5.15 -23.22
C GLU A 358 12.83 -4.71 -24.66
N PRO A 359 13.13 -3.44 -24.95
CA PRO A 359 13.14 -2.26 -24.09
C PRO A 359 11.71 -1.75 -23.85
N ALA A 360 11.42 -1.23 -22.66
CA ALA A 360 10.15 -0.56 -22.43
C ALA A 360 10.01 0.67 -23.36
N PRO A 361 8.83 0.94 -23.93
CA PRO A 361 8.59 2.18 -24.68
C PRO A 361 8.89 3.43 -23.84
N ALA A 362 9.33 4.52 -24.47
CA ALA A 362 9.81 5.74 -23.81
C ALA A 362 8.84 6.36 -22.78
N ASN A 363 7.54 6.09 -22.89
CA ASN A 363 6.52 6.59 -21.96
C ASN A 363 6.01 5.51 -20.99
N SER A 364 6.69 4.37 -20.90
CA SER A 364 6.29 3.24 -20.05
C SER A 364 7.44 2.81 -19.15
N ILE A 365 7.08 2.31 -17.97
CA ILE A 365 8.00 1.72 -16.99
C ILE A 365 7.43 0.34 -16.64
N ILE A 366 8.29 -0.68 -16.63
CA ILE A 366 7.92 -2.03 -16.23
C ILE A 366 8.46 -2.27 -14.83
N PHE A 367 7.57 -2.30 -13.83
CA PHE A 367 7.95 -2.64 -12.48
C PHE A 367 7.79 -4.15 -12.26
N HIS A 368 8.85 -4.78 -11.77
CA HIS A 368 8.83 -6.17 -11.35
C HIS A 368 8.19 -6.29 -9.97
N ALA A 369 7.24 -7.21 -9.83
CA ALA A 369 6.63 -7.59 -8.57
C ALA A 369 7.02 -9.04 -8.23
N GLY A 370 6.14 -9.99 -8.47
CA GLY A 370 6.39 -11.41 -8.22
C GLY A 370 7.21 -12.07 -9.33
N THR A 371 8.43 -11.67 -9.50
CA THR A 371 9.39 -12.25 -10.47
C THR A 371 10.64 -12.72 -9.77
N LYS A 372 11.39 -13.64 -10.38
CA LYS A 372 12.73 -14.04 -9.97
C LYS A 372 13.58 -14.38 -11.18
N GLU A 373 14.90 -14.33 -11.01
CA GLU A 373 15.84 -14.92 -11.95
C GLU A 373 15.99 -16.42 -11.68
N HIS A 374 15.95 -17.21 -12.73
CA HIS A 374 16.20 -18.64 -12.68
C HIS A 374 16.95 -19.06 -13.95
N GLU A 375 18.16 -19.60 -13.81
CA GLU A 375 19.03 -20.03 -14.91
C GLU A 375 19.23 -18.95 -16.00
N GLY A 376 19.41 -17.68 -15.58
CA GLY A 376 19.58 -16.53 -16.48
C GLY A 376 18.29 -16.07 -17.19
N LEU A 377 17.13 -16.58 -16.79
CA LEU A 377 15.83 -16.18 -17.31
C LEU A 377 14.99 -15.52 -16.22
N ILE A 378 14.20 -14.54 -16.59
CA ILE A 378 13.19 -13.98 -15.70
C ILE A 378 11.94 -14.86 -15.76
N VAL A 379 11.47 -15.30 -14.58
CA VAL A 379 10.32 -16.19 -14.46
C VAL A 379 9.33 -15.66 -13.42
N THR A 380 8.06 -16.10 -13.51
CA THR A 380 7.02 -15.80 -12.54
C THR A 380 7.34 -16.42 -11.17
N ASN A 381 7.09 -15.68 -10.09
CA ASN A 381 7.32 -16.13 -8.71
C ASN A 381 6.23 -15.68 -7.72
N GLY A 382 5.21 -14.97 -8.17
CA GLY A 382 4.13 -14.43 -7.34
C GLY A 382 2.81 -14.36 -8.09
N GLY A 383 1.75 -13.99 -7.38
CA GLY A 383 0.42 -13.81 -7.97
C GLY A 383 0.38 -12.57 -8.86
N ARG A 384 0.77 -11.39 -8.34
CA ARG A 384 1.04 -10.20 -9.17
C ARG A 384 2.48 -10.29 -9.64
N VAL A 385 2.68 -10.24 -10.94
CA VAL A 385 3.97 -10.56 -11.59
C VAL A 385 4.68 -9.29 -12.03
N LEU A 386 3.99 -8.45 -12.80
CA LEU A 386 4.51 -7.19 -13.34
C LEU A 386 3.47 -6.09 -13.21
N CYS A 387 3.93 -4.85 -13.02
CA CYS A 387 3.12 -3.65 -13.08
C CYS A 387 3.66 -2.78 -14.23
N VAL A 388 2.85 -2.54 -15.25
CA VAL A 388 3.25 -1.67 -16.36
C VAL A 388 2.60 -0.31 -16.18
N THR A 389 3.41 0.68 -15.91
CA THR A 389 2.99 2.07 -15.71
C THR A 389 3.33 2.91 -16.93
N SER A 390 2.37 3.66 -17.43
CA SER A 390 2.59 4.58 -18.54
C SER A 390 1.99 5.95 -18.27
N PHE A 391 2.55 6.96 -18.93
CA PHE A 391 2.05 8.32 -18.90
C PHE A 391 1.14 8.62 -20.10
N GLY A 392 0.16 9.50 -19.88
CA GLY A 392 -0.74 9.99 -20.91
C GLY A 392 -1.32 11.36 -20.56
N ASN A 393 -1.86 12.06 -21.56
CA ASN A 393 -2.55 13.34 -21.33
C ASN A 393 -3.90 13.14 -20.61
N THR A 394 -4.45 11.93 -20.67
CA THR A 394 -5.64 11.48 -19.96
C THR A 394 -5.38 10.12 -19.36
N ILE A 395 -6.20 9.70 -18.39
CA ILE A 395 -6.15 8.35 -17.80
C ILE A 395 -6.33 7.30 -18.91
N ALA A 396 -7.31 7.47 -19.79
CA ALA A 396 -7.56 6.55 -20.92
C ALA A 396 -6.32 6.38 -21.81
N ASN A 397 -5.60 7.48 -22.13
CA ASN A 397 -4.36 7.41 -22.90
C ASN A 397 -3.26 6.65 -22.14
N ALA A 398 -3.09 6.89 -20.84
CA ALA A 398 -2.11 6.22 -20.02
C ALA A 398 -2.40 4.70 -19.96
N VAL A 399 -3.65 4.32 -19.70
CA VAL A 399 -4.09 2.91 -19.68
C VAL A 399 -3.89 2.24 -21.03
N ALA A 400 -4.26 2.90 -22.14
CA ALA A 400 -4.06 2.36 -23.47
C ALA A 400 -2.57 2.08 -23.75
N THR A 401 -1.68 2.99 -23.35
CA THR A 401 -0.23 2.83 -23.49
C THR A 401 0.28 1.66 -22.65
N SER A 402 -0.16 1.52 -21.38
CA SER A 402 0.21 0.40 -20.50
C SER A 402 -0.25 -0.93 -21.10
N LYS A 403 -1.47 -1.01 -21.59
CA LYS A 403 -1.99 -2.22 -22.27
C LYS A 403 -1.22 -2.56 -23.53
N ASN A 404 -0.85 -1.57 -24.36
CA ASN A 404 -0.03 -1.79 -25.54
C ASN A 404 1.35 -2.35 -25.16
N THR A 405 1.97 -1.84 -24.13
CA THR A 405 3.25 -2.36 -23.61
C THR A 405 3.07 -3.79 -23.10
N LEU A 406 2.00 -4.08 -22.34
CA LEU A 406 1.69 -5.44 -21.88
C LEU A 406 1.48 -6.42 -23.02
N SER A 407 0.93 -5.97 -24.16
CA SER A 407 0.71 -6.85 -25.32
C SER A 407 1.99 -7.43 -25.93
N SER A 408 3.16 -6.83 -25.66
CA SER A 408 4.48 -7.35 -26.07
C SER A 408 5.11 -8.28 -25.04
N ILE A 409 4.59 -8.31 -23.80
CA ILE A 409 5.06 -9.18 -22.73
C ILE A 409 4.23 -10.46 -22.71
N HIS A 410 4.90 -11.59 -22.52
CA HIS A 410 4.21 -12.86 -22.48
C HIS A 410 4.81 -13.83 -21.46
N TYR A 411 3.94 -14.51 -20.76
CA TYR A 411 4.17 -15.73 -19.99
C TYR A 411 2.88 -16.56 -19.94
N ASP A 412 2.98 -17.85 -19.70
CA ASP A 412 1.82 -18.76 -19.73
C ASP A 412 0.80 -18.36 -18.65
N GLU A 413 -0.48 -18.40 -19.05
CA GLU A 413 -1.64 -18.05 -18.22
C GLU A 413 -1.67 -16.59 -17.71
N MET A 414 -0.97 -15.67 -18.38
CA MET A 414 -1.00 -14.25 -18.06
C MET A 414 -2.41 -13.68 -18.16
N TYR A 415 -2.82 -12.98 -17.09
CA TYR A 415 -4.07 -12.21 -17.06
C TYR A 415 -3.82 -10.78 -16.58
N TYR A 416 -4.59 -9.83 -17.08
CA TYR A 416 -4.69 -8.45 -16.59
C TYR A 416 -6.04 -7.84 -16.94
N ARG A 417 -6.51 -6.88 -16.14
CA ARG A 417 -7.75 -6.15 -16.40
C ARG A 417 -7.56 -5.17 -17.56
N ARG A 418 -8.58 -5.08 -18.43
CA ARG A 418 -8.55 -4.20 -19.60
C ARG A 418 -9.26 -2.87 -19.37
N ASP A 419 -10.01 -2.77 -18.29
CA ASP A 419 -10.91 -1.67 -17.94
C ASP A 419 -10.42 -0.77 -16.79
N ILE A 420 -9.12 -0.80 -16.46
CA ILE A 420 -8.55 0.13 -15.46
C ILE A 420 -8.87 1.57 -15.88
N GLY A 421 -9.42 2.39 -14.96
CA GLY A 421 -9.81 3.78 -15.24
C GLY A 421 -11.20 3.94 -15.87
N TYR A 422 -11.99 2.86 -15.98
CA TYR A 422 -13.26 2.83 -16.70
C TYR A 422 -14.27 3.90 -16.25
N GLU A 423 -14.26 4.30 -14.99
CA GLU A 423 -15.14 5.33 -14.43
C GLU A 423 -14.73 6.76 -14.79
N PHE A 424 -13.56 6.94 -15.42
CA PHE A 424 -13.00 8.23 -15.81
C PHE A 424 -12.91 8.41 -17.33
N GLU A 425 -13.54 7.50 -18.10
CA GLU A 425 -13.61 7.56 -19.57
C GLU A 425 -14.70 8.53 -20.07
#